data_a4a4760f561ad2723f609cb6cedc7582
#
_entry.id   a4a4760f561ad2723f609cb6cedc7582
#
_cell.length_a   1.000
_cell.length_b   1.000
_cell.length_c   1.000
_cell.angle_alpha   90.00
_cell.angle_beta   90.00
_cell.angle_gamma   90.00
#
_symmetry.space_group_name_H-M   'P 1'
#
loop_
_entity.id
_entity.type
_entity.pdbx_description
1 polymer ?
#
loop_
_entity_poly.entity_id
_entity_poly.type
_entity_poly.pdbx_seq_one_letter_code
_entity_poly.pdbx_strand_id
1 'polypeptide(L)'
;MDGRVAIVTGVSSGIGNATARALVGRGYRVFGTARSAATVLPAGTERVLLDVRDEASIEAGVAEVLARAGRIDLLVNNAGGSVVGAVEETSLEQARDLFDVNFFGAMRMTQAVLPAMRAQRSGRIVFISSLLGFLPAPFAGLYSASKHALEGLAESLDHETRTLGIRAALVEPGFMRTNFDSNATLAANLVGDYQQARDHSRENFRKNTEGAEDPQVVAEAVVEAATAAKPRPRYPVGKRSGLVAGLRRYLPAAVFDGVFRKQFDLDFTGAPALPRTGGGRTAKPSTGERGAKVA
;
A
#
# COMPACT_ATOMS: atom_id res chain seq x y z
N MET A 1 -3.65 -8.57 31.54
CA MET A 1 -4.11 -8.49 30.13
C MET A 1 -3.70 -9.79 29.48
N ASP A 2 -4.66 -10.68 29.35
CA ASP A 2 -4.38 -12.09 29.18
C ASP A 2 -4.09 -12.44 27.72
N GLY A 3 -2.77 -12.51 27.42
CA GLY A 3 -2.30 -13.35 26.31
C GLY A 3 -2.92 -13.11 24.91
N ARG A 4 -3.43 -11.88 24.59
CA ARG A 4 -3.90 -11.60 23.23
C ARG A 4 -2.80 -11.81 22.22
N VAL A 5 -3.13 -12.46 21.12
CA VAL A 5 -2.20 -12.90 20.09
C VAL A 5 -2.31 -12.00 18.87
N ALA A 6 -1.18 -11.48 18.43
CA ALA A 6 -1.07 -10.64 17.24
C ALA A 6 -0.15 -11.27 16.20
N ILE A 7 -0.55 -11.23 14.93
CA ILE A 7 0.32 -11.48 13.78
C ILE A 7 0.62 -10.13 13.11
N VAL A 8 1.89 -9.85 12.89
CA VAL A 8 2.33 -8.63 12.17
C VAL A 8 3.15 -9.05 10.96
N THR A 9 2.72 -8.70 9.75
CA THR A 9 3.48 -9.03 8.55
C THR A 9 4.56 -8.00 8.26
N GLY A 10 5.76 -8.46 7.84
CA GLY A 10 6.86 -7.59 7.44
C GLY A 10 7.51 -6.80 8.59
N VAL A 11 7.93 -7.49 9.67
CA VAL A 11 8.47 -6.85 10.89
C VAL A 11 9.96 -6.55 10.85
N SER A 12 10.65 -6.78 9.73
CA SER A 12 12.10 -6.62 9.61
C SER A 12 12.58 -5.17 9.81
N SER A 13 11.75 -4.18 9.49
CA SER A 13 12.11 -2.76 9.58
C SER A 13 10.88 -1.85 9.63
N GLY A 14 11.09 -0.55 9.76
CA GLY A 14 10.09 0.49 9.58
C GLY A 14 8.85 0.33 10.47
N ILE A 15 7.68 0.54 9.88
CA ILE A 15 6.39 0.52 10.57
C ILE A 15 6.11 -0.84 11.21
N GLY A 16 6.38 -1.96 10.51
CA GLY A 16 6.15 -3.30 11.05
C GLY A 16 6.98 -3.58 12.30
N ASN A 17 8.25 -3.15 12.30
CA ASN A 17 9.13 -3.28 13.45
C ASN A 17 8.64 -2.46 14.64
N ALA A 18 8.31 -1.18 14.41
CA ALA A 18 7.77 -0.30 15.45
C ALA A 18 6.45 -0.84 16.03
N THR A 19 5.56 -1.33 15.15
CA THR A 19 4.27 -1.93 15.53
C THR A 19 4.45 -3.17 16.40
N ALA A 20 5.36 -4.08 16.01
CA ALA A 20 5.61 -5.29 16.79
C ALA A 20 6.12 -4.93 18.21
N ARG A 21 7.07 -4.00 18.34
CA ARG A 21 7.55 -3.50 19.64
C ARG A 21 6.44 -2.88 20.48
N ALA A 22 5.62 -2.03 19.86
CA ALA A 22 4.53 -1.37 20.57
C ALA A 22 3.49 -2.37 21.09
N LEU A 23 3.16 -3.41 20.31
CA LEU A 23 2.22 -4.47 20.70
C LEU A 23 2.81 -5.35 21.82
N VAL A 24 4.10 -5.72 21.76
CA VAL A 24 4.81 -6.40 22.85
C VAL A 24 4.71 -5.58 24.15
N GLY A 25 5.00 -4.26 24.07
CA GLY A 25 4.89 -3.34 25.21
C GLY A 25 3.46 -3.20 25.77
N ARG A 26 2.44 -3.60 25.01
CA ARG A 26 1.02 -3.66 25.43
C ARG A 26 0.57 -5.04 25.90
N GLY A 27 1.52 -5.99 26.06
CA GLY A 27 1.25 -7.33 26.57
C GLY A 27 0.66 -8.30 25.54
N TYR A 28 0.76 -7.99 24.23
CA TYR A 28 0.44 -8.98 23.20
C TYR A 28 1.56 -10.01 23.08
N ARG A 29 1.19 -11.25 22.85
CA ARG A 29 2.07 -12.26 22.30
C ARG A 29 2.16 -12.02 20.80
N VAL A 30 3.30 -11.54 20.31
CA VAL A 30 3.45 -11.05 18.92
C VAL A 30 4.20 -12.07 18.08
N PHE A 31 3.58 -12.51 17.01
CA PHE A 31 4.17 -13.31 15.94
C PHE A 31 4.50 -12.39 14.75
N GLY A 32 5.80 -12.22 14.50
CA GLY A 32 6.29 -11.42 13.39
C GLY A 32 6.65 -12.28 12.21
N THR A 33 6.13 -11.94 11.01
CA THR A 33 6.47 -12.72 9.82
C THR A 33 7.73 -12.20 9.14
N ALA A 34 8.56 -13.11 8.68
CA ALA A 34 9.76 -12.85 7.90
C ALA A 34 9.95 -13.96 6.84
N ARG A 35 10.49 -13.59 5.67
CA ARG A 35 10.79 -14.54 4.59
C ARG A 35 12.07 -15.36 4.83
N SER A 36 12.93 -14.90 5.72
CA SER A 36 14.21 -15.56 6.02
C SER A 36 14.38 -15.76 7.50
N ALA A 37 14.94 -16.91 7.88
CA ALA A 37 15.33 -17.21 9.26
C ALA A 37 16.46 -16.28 9.77
N ALA A 38 17.26 -15.70 8.87
CA ALA A 38 18.31 -14.75 9.21
C ALA A 38 17.80 -13.34 9.56
N THR A 39 16.52 -13.03 9.30
CA THR A 39 15.94 -11.72 9.60
C THR A 39 15.98 -11.46 11.11
N VAL A 40 16.54 -10.33 11.52
CA VAL A 40 16.51 -9.89 12.93
C VAL A 40 15.11 -9.35 13.23
N LEU A 41 14.50 -9.88 14.28
CA LEU A 41 13.17 -9.45 14.73
C LEU A 41 13.26 -8.52 15.93
N PRO A 42 12.23 -7.68 16.16
CA PRO A 42 12.12 -6.91 17.40
C PRO A 42 12.13 -7.83 18.64
N ALA A 43 12.74 -7.34 19.72
CA ALA A 43 12.75 -8.08 20.98
C ALA A 43 11.33 -8.41 21.47
N GLY A 44 11.13 -9.61 21.97
CA GLY A 44 9.82 -10.11 22.45
C GLY A 44 8.89 -10.56 21.33
N THR A 45 9.34 -10.56 20.06
CA THR A 45 8.57 -11.03 18.92
C THR A 45 8.98 -12.46 18.54
N GLU A 46 8.00 -13.34 18.38
CA GLU A 46 8.20 -14.72 17.94
C GLU A 46 8.20 -14.77 16.40
N ARG A 47 9.13 -15.55 15.83
CA ARG A 47 9.24 -15.67 14.37
C ARG A 47 8.22 -16.65 13.81
N VAL A 48 7.62 -16.25 12.67
CA VAL A 48 6.96 -17.16 11.73
C VAL A 48 7.60 -16.96 10.35
N LEU A 49 8.08 -18.03 9.73
CA LEU A 49 8.56 -17.98 8.36
C LEU A 49 7.37 -17.98 7.42
N LEU A 50 7.19 -16.87 6.70
CA LEU A 50 6.02 -16.67 5.85
C LEU A 50 6.31 -15.66 4.74
N ASP A 51 6.00 -16.05 3.50
CA ASP A 51 5.90 -15.11 2.36
C ASP A 51 4.42 -14.88 2.06
N VAL A 52 3.98 -13.63 2.08
CA VAL A 52 2.58 -13.25 1.81
C VAL A 52 2.15 -13.49 0.36
N ARG A 53 3.08 -13.81 -0.54
CA ARG A 53 2.80 -14.16 -1.93
C ARG A 53 2.50 -15.65 -2.13
N ASP A 54 2.81 -16.48 -1.14
CA ASP A 54 2.68 -17.94 -1.20
C ASP A 54 1.57 -18.41 -0.24
N GLU A 55 0.50 -18.93 -0.83
CA GLU A 55 -0.68 -19.40 -0.09
C GLU A 55 -0.34 -20.55 0.87
N ALA A 56 0.46 -21.53 0.42
CA ALA A 56 0.88 -22.64 1.29
C ALA A 56 1.75 -22.16 2.46
N SER A 57 2.61 -21.16 2.23
CA SER A 57 3.40 -20.53 3.28
C SER A 57 2.53 -19.80 4.30
N ILE A 58 1.47 -19.13 3.85
CA ILE A 58 0.49 -18.45 4.71
C ILE A 58 -0.27 -19.45 5.55
N GLU A 59 -0.82 -20.51 4.93
CA GLU A 59 -1.56 -21.55 5.63
C GLU A 59 -0.72 -22.22 6.72
N ALA A 60 0.52 -22.61 6.39
CA ALA A 60 1.45 -23.20 7.33
C ALA A 60 1.79 -22.22 8.48
N GLY A 61 2.05 -20.95 8.18
CA GLY A 61 2.39 -19.94 9.17
C GLY A 61 1.23 -19.64 10.12
N VAL A 62 0.00 -19.54 9.62
CA VAL A 62 -1.19 -19.33 10.45
C VAL A 62 -1.49 -20.57 11.30
N ALA A 63 -1.36 -21.78 10.75
CA ALA A 63 -1.50 -23.02 11.49
C ALA A 63 -0.44 -23.14 12.62
N GLU A 64 0.81 -22.73 12.36
CA GLU A 64 1.85 -22.67 13.40
C GLU A 64 1.45 -21.74 14.55
N VAL A 65 0.94 -20.53 14.24
CA VAL A 65 0.50 -19.59 15.28
C VAL A 65 -0.63 -20.18 16.10
N LEU A 66 -1.64 -20.80 15.45
CA LEU A 66 -2.75 -21.43 16.14
C LEU A 66 -2.31 -22.62 17.01
N ALA A 67 -1.37 -23.44 16.55
CA ALA A 67 -0.80 -24.54 17.32
C ALA A 67 -0.05 -24.05 18.57
N ARG A 68 0.68 -22.92 18.46
CA ARG A 68 1.50 -22.36 19.54
C ARG A 68 0.71 -21.51 20.55
N ALA A 69 -0.37 -20.87 20.09
CA ALA A 69 -1.09 -19.87 20.88
C ALA A 69 -2.59 -20.14 21.05
N GLY A 70 -3.17 -21.01 20.27
CA GLY A 70 -4.59 -21.41 20.35
C GLY A 70 -5.60 -20.36 19.85
N ARG A 71 -5.13 -19.14 19.52
CA ARG A 71 -5.99 -18.03 19.11
C ARG A 71 -5.25 -16.99 18.27
N ILE A 72 -6.01 -16.15 17.57
CA ILE A 72 -5.50 -14.97 16.86
C ILE A 72 -6.47 -13.81 17.11
N ASP A 73 -6.02 -12.76 17.79
CA ASP A 73 -6.87 -11.61 18.15
C ASP A 73 -6.66 -10.41 17.22
N LEU A 74 -5.45 -10.30 16.66
CA LEU A 74 -5.06 -9.18 15.82
C LEU A 74 -4.24 -9.69 14.62
N LEU A 75 -4.61 -9.25 13.44
CA LEU A 75 -3.75 -9.29 12.24
C LEU A 75 -3.38 -7.86 11.85
N VAL A 76 -2.10 -7.59 11.66
CA VAL A 76 -1.60 -6.35 11.06
C VAL A 76 -1.00 -6.66 9.70
N ASN A 77 -1.73 -6.34 8.64
CA ASN A 77 -1.28 -6.40 7.25
C ASN A 77 -0.38 -5.19 6.96
N ASN A 78 0.93 -5.36 7.19
CA ASN A 78 1.93 -4.31 7.01
C ASN A 78 2.90 -4.61 5.85
N ALA A 79 3.13 -5.87 5.50
CA ALA A 79 4.02 -6.22 4.39
C ALA A 79 3.62 -5.48 3.12
N GLY A 80 4.59 -4.86 2.46
CA GLY A 80 4.34 -4.08 1.26
C GLY A 80 5.63 -3.57 0.62
N GLY A 81 5.50 -3.10 -0.62
CA GLY A 81 6.57 -2.50 -1.40
C GLY A 81 6.06 -1.33 -2.24
N SER A 82 6.96 -0.70 -2.99
CA SER A 82 6.67 0.39 -3.91
C SER A 82 7.44 0.25 -5.22
N VAL A 83 6.86 0.77 -6.29
CA VAL A 83 7.53 0.96 -7.60
C VAL A 83 7.46 2.44 -7.93
N VAL A 84 8.59 3.01 -8.33
CA VAL A 84 8.74 4.42 -8.72
C VAL A 84 8.98 4.54 -10.21
N GLY A 85 8.10 5.23 -10.91
CA GLY A 85 8.14 5.49 -12.34
C GLY A 85 6.80 5.94 -12.88
N ALA A 86 6.79 6.48 -14.10
CA ALA A 86 5.54 6.78 -14.79
C ALA A 86 4.76 5.48 -15.05
N VAL A 87 3.45 5.59 -15.23
CA VAL A 87 2.60 4.43 -15.51
C VAL A 87 3.07 3.69 -16.77
N GLU A 88 3.49 4.43 -17.79
CA GLU A 88 4.03 3.89 -19.04
C GLU A 88 5.37 3.16 -18.86
N GLU A 89 6.18 3.60 -17.88
CA GLU A 89 7.50 3.04 -17.60
C GLU A 89 7.45 1.71 -16.83
N THR A 90 6.36 1.47 -16.11
CA THR A 90 6.23 0.30 -15.24
C THR A 90 5.72 -0.90 -16.01
N SER A 91 6.47 -2.01 -15.97
CA SER A 91 6.05 -3.24 -16.65
C SER A 91 4.84 -3.88 -15.97
N LEU A 92 4.07 -4.69 -16.73
CA LEU A 92 2.96 -5.46 -16.17
C LEU A 92 3.43 -6.50 -15.15
N GLU A 93 4.66 -7.00 -15.28
CA GLU A 93 5.27 -7.89 -14.30
C GLU A 93 5.49 -7.17 -12.97
N GLN A 94 6.13 -6.00 -12.98
CA GLN A 94 6.29 -5.17 -11.78
C GLN A 94 4.93 -4.79 -11.15
N ALA A 95 3.92 -4.51 -11.98
CA ALA A 95 2.57 -4.24 -11.52
C ALA A 95 1.97 -5.44 -10.78
N ARG A 96 2.07 -6.65 -11.36
CA ARG A 96 1.60 -7.89 -10.74
C ARG A 96 2.32 -8.18 -9.44
N ASP A 97 3.64 -8.08 -9.41
CA ASP A 97 4.45 -8.32 -8.22
C ASP A 97 4.10 -7.35 -7.09
N LEU A 98 3.89 -6.08 -7.42
CA LEU A 98 3.47 -5.07 -6.44
C LEU A 98 2.09 -5.37 -5.84
N PHE A 99 1.13 -5.70 -6.71
CA PHE A 99 -0.21 -6.06 -6.26
C PHE A 99 -0.23 -7.38 -5.50
N ASP A 100 0.62 -8.32 -5.88
CA ASP A 100 0.72 -9.64 -5.20
C ASP A 100 1.14 -9.48 -3.74
N VAL A 101 2.07 -8.56 -3.44
CA VAL A 101 2.45 -8.24 -2.07
C VAL A 101 1.44 -7.33 -1.39
N ASN A 102 1.11 -6.17 -1.99
CA ASN A 102 0.39 -5.10 -1.30
C ASN A 102 -1.10 -5.39 -1.12
N PHE A 103 -1.71 -6.11 -2.06
CA PHE A 103 -3.14 -6.36 -2.10
C PHE A 103 -3.47 -7.84 -1.89
N PHE A 104 -3.01 -8.72 -2.79
CA PHE A 104 -3.34 -10.13 -2.69
C PHE A 104 -2.74 -10.80 -1.45
N GLY A 105 -1.53 -10.42 -1.06
CA GLY A 105 -0.91 -10.90 0.17
C GLY A 105 -1.71 -10.53 1.43
N ALA A 106 -2.17 -9.29 1.51
CA ALA A 106 -3.04 -8.85 2.59
C ALA A 106 -4.40 -9.57 2.57
N MET A 107 -4.96 -9.81 1.37
CA MET A 107 -6.21 -10.57 1.21
C MET A 107 -6.05 -12.02 1.66
N ARG A 108 -4.99 -12.73 1.21
CA ARG A 108 -4.71 -14.11 1.61
C ARG A 108 -4.52 -14.24 3.13
N MET A 109 -3.71 -13.36 3.73
CA MET A 109 -3.52 -13.32 5.18
C MET A 109 -4.83 -13.13 5.93
N THR A 110 -5.68 -12.22 5.44
CA THR A 110 -7.01 -11.97 6.01
C THR A 110 -7.87 -13.21 5.93
N GLN A 111 -7.95 -13.85 4.77
CA GLN A 111 -8.72 -15.08 4.57
C GLN A 111 -8.26 -16.21 5.48
N ALA A 112 -6.94 -16.34 5.67
CA ALA A 112 -6.36 -17.40 6.51
C ALA A 112 -6.68 -17.24 8.01
N VAL A 113 -6.78 -16.00 8.53
CA VAL A 113 -7.08 -15.79 9.96
C VAL A 113 -8.58 -15.70 10.25
N LEU A 114 -9.42 -15.37 9.28
CA LEU A 114 -10.87 -15.20 9.48
C LEU A 114 -11.59 -16.42 10.07
N PRO A 115 -11.29 -17.67 9.69
CA PRO A 115 -11.93 -18.84 10.30
C PRO A 115 -11.74 -18.89 11.81
N ALA A 116 -10.52 -18.66 12.32
CA ALA A 116 -10.21 -18.63 13.74
C ALA A 116 -10.92 -17.46 14.44
N MET A 117 -10.84 -16.24 13.90
CA MET A 117 -11.51 -15.07 14.45
C MET A 117 -13.05 -15.23 14.47
N ARG A 118 -13.62 -15.85 13.43
CA ARG A 118 -15.07 -16.14 13.36
C ARG A 118 -15.49 -17.15 14.43
N ALA A 119 -14.71 -18.21 14.65
CA ALA A 119 -14.94 -19.17 15.72
C ALA A 119 -14.85 -18.52 17.11
N GLN A 120 -13.91 -17.59 17.29
CA GLN A 120 -13.73 -16.81 18.51
C GLN A 120 -14.83 -15.76 18.73
N ARG A 121 -15.63 -15.42 17.70
CA ARG A 121 -16.57 -14.28 17.70
C ARG A 121 -15.90 -12.96 18.08
N SER A 122 -14.62 -12.86 17.78
CA SER A 122 -13.78 -11.69 18.12
C SER A 122 -12.56 -11.66 17.22
N GLY A 123 -12.18 -10.48 16.73
CA GLY A 123 -10.98 -10.27 15.93
C GLY A 123 -10.78 -8.82 15.55
N ARG A 124 -9.53 -8.48 15.25
CA ARG A 124 -9.15 -7.18 14.71
C ARG A 124 -8.22 -7.38 13.52
N ILE A 125 -8.52 -6.72 12.41
CA ILE A 125 -7.66 -6.73 11.23
C ILE A 125 -7.30 -5.28 10.92
N VAL A 126 -6.01 -4.96 10.96
CA VAL A 126 -5.50 -3.62 10.66
C VAL A 126 -4.69 -3.68 9.37
N PHE A 127 -5.05 -2.84 8.42
CA PHE A 127 -4.34 -2.70 7.15
C PHE A 127 -3.49 -1.44 7.18
N ILE A 128 -2.18 -1.57 6.92
CA ILE A 128 -1.32 -0.42 6.71
C ILE A 128 -1.49 0.04 5.27
N SER A 129 -2.34 1.06 5.10
CA SER A 129 -2.54 1.75 3.83
C SER A 129 -1.48 2.85 3.65
N SER A 130 -1.87 3.99 3.15
CA SER A 130 -1.09 5.20 2.95
C SER A 130 -2.05 6.36 2.70
N LEU A 131 -1.58 7.60 2.80
CA LEU A 131 -2.29 8.74 2.18
C LEU A 131 -2.51 8.50 0.68
N LEU A 132 -1.60 7.74 0.03
CA LEU A 132 -1.76 7.35 -1.37
C LEU A 132 -2.81 6.24 -1.59
N GLY A 133 -3.51 5.80 -0.56
CA GLY A 133 -4.70 4.97 -0.66
C GLY A 133 -5.97 5.75 -1.07
N PHE A 134 -5.95 7.08 -0.92
CA PHE A 134 -7.04 7.96 -1.38
C PHE A 134 -6.54 9.18 -2.18
N LEU A 135 -5.22 9.33 -2.34
CA LEU A 135 -4.57 10.34 -3.17
C LEU A 135 -3.79 9.68 -4.31
N PRO A 136 -3.85 10.19 -5.53
CA PRO A 136 -2.89 9.81 -6.55
C PRO A 136 -1.54 10.49 -6.28
N ALA A 137 -0.42 9.89 -6.70
CA ALA A 137 0.86 10.57 -6.73
C ALA A 137 1.56 10.31 -8.07
N PRO A 138 2.11 11.35 -8.72
CA PRO A 138 2.90 11.19 -9.92
C PRO A 138 4.11 10.27 -9.64
N PHE A 139 4.44 9.42 -10.60
CA PHE A 139 5.53 8.44 -10.50
C PHE A 139 5.39 7.39 -9.37
N ALA A 140 4.24 7.36 -8.71
CA ALA A 140 3.83 6.32 -7.76
C ALA A 140 2.42 5.78 -8.08
N GLY A 141 2.01 5.82 -9.35
CA GLY A 141 0.64 5.49 -9.77
C GLY A 141 0.20 4.08 -9.41
N LEU A 142 1.06 3.06 -9.64
CA LEU A 142 0.74 1.68 -9.29
C LEU A 142 0.73 1.42 -7.78
N TYR A 143 1.61 2.07 -7.04
CA TYR A 143 1.55 2.03 -5.57
C TYR A 143 0.24 2.62 -5.06
N SER A 144 -0.13 3.82 -5.54
CA SER A 144 -1.43 4.43 -5.21
C SER A 144 -2.59 3.50 -5.55
N ALA A 145 -2.60 2.90 -6.74
CA ALA A 145 -3.64 1.97 -7.16
C ALA A 145 -3.74 0.75 -6.23
N SER A 146 -2.61 0.16 -5.83
CA SER A 146 -2.59 -0.98 -4.90
C SER A 146 -3.15 -0.62 -3.52
N LYS A 147 -2.88 0.61 -3.03
CA LYS A 147 -3.39 1.09 -1.74
C LYS A 147 -4.87 1.48 -1.83
N HIS A 148 -5.34 2.05 -2.94
CA HIS A 148 -6.77 2.29 -3.17
C HIS A 148 -7.57 0.97 -3.18
N ALA A 149 -7.04 -0.08 -3.83
CA ALA A 149 -7.65 -1.40 -3.81
C ALA A 149 -7.74 -1.98 -2.40
N LEU A 150 -6.67 -1.82 -1.61
CA LEU A 150 -6.63 -2.27 -0.22
C LEU A 150 -7.66 -1.57 0.66
N GLU A 151 -7.92 -0.28 0.44
CA GLU A 151 -8.91 0.48 1.19
C GLU A 151 -10.33 0.01 0.92
N GLY A 152 -10.68 -0.21 -0.35
CA GLY A 152 -11.97 -0.78 -0.70
C GLY A 152 -12.20 -2.16 -0.08
N LEU A 153 -11.18 -3.01 -0.09
CA LEU A 153 -11.23 -4.33 0.55
C LEU A 153 -11.48 -4.22 2.06
N ALA A 154 -10.73 -3.35 2.75
CA ALA A 154 -10.82 -3.21 4.20
C ALA A 154 -12.17 -2.68 4.67
N GLU A 155 -12.74 -1.69 3.97
CA GLU A 155 -14.06 -1.15 4.29
C GLU A 155 -15.17 -2.17 4.06
N SER A 156 -15.14 -2.90 2.93
CA SER A 156 -16.09 -3.98 2.66
C SER A 156 -16.02 -5.06 3.74
N LEU A 157 -14.81 -5.49 4.09
CA LEU A 157 -14.59 -6.50 5.13
C LEU A 157 -15.16 -6.07 6.48
N ASP A 158 -14.97 -4.80 6.91
CA ASP A 158 -15.53 -4.32 8.18
C ASP A 158 -17.07 -4.41 8.20
N HIS A 159 -17.72 -4.12 7.08
CA HIS A 159 -19.17 -4.25 6.97
C HIS A 159 -19.62 -5.72 7.03
N GLU A 160 -18.93 -6.63 6.32
CA GLU A 160 -19.26 -8.05 6.25
C GLU A 160 -19.08 -8.78 7.59
N THR A 161 -18.05 -8.39 8.37
CA THR A 161 -17.63 -9.17 9.55
C THR A 161 -18.05 -8.57 10.89
N ARG A 162 -18.58 -7.35 10.88
CA ARG A 162 -18.96 -6.63 12.10
C ARG A 162 -19.94 -7.37 12.99
N THR A 163 -20.92 -8.04 12.40
CA THR A 163 -21.93 -8.87 13.13
C THR A 163 -21.32 -10.14 13.72
N LEU A 164 -20.13 -10.53 13.25
CA LEU A 164 -19.37 -11.66 13.75
C LEU A 164 -18.41 -11.29 14.89
N GLY A 165 -18.40 -10.01 15.32
CA GLY A 165 -17.48 -9.50 16.33
C GLY A 165 -16.09 -9.19 15.81
N ILE A 166 -15.88 -9.20 14.48
CA ILE A 166 -14.61 -8.91 13.84
C ILE A 166 -14.69 -7.50 13.25
N ARG A 167 -13.63 -6.70 13.43
CA ARG A 167 -13.55 -5.35 12.90
C ARG A 167 -12.29 -5.18 12.04
N ALA A 168 -12.43 -4.50 10.92
CA ALA A 168 -11.33 -4.06 10.10
C ALA A 168 -11.11 -2.55 10.23
N ALA A 169 -9.85 -2.12 10.12
CA ALA A 169 -9.48 -0.71 10.16
C ALA A 169 -8.27 -0.43 9.26
N LEU A 170 -8.24 0.77 8.72
CA LEU A 170 -7.15 1.31 7.91
C LEU A 170 -6.30 2.25 8.75
N VAL A 171 -4.99 2.09 8.70
CA VAL A 171 -4.02 3.08 9.16
C VAL A 171 -3.37 3.68 7.92
N GLU A 172 -3.43 5.00 7.79
CA GLU A 172 -3.10 5.74 6.58
C GLU A 172 -1.90 6.67 6.84
N PRO A 173 -0.66 6.14 6.85
CA PRO A 173 0.52 6.96 7.07
C PRO A 173 0.76 7.95 5.94
N GLY A 174 1.21 9.17 6.31
CA GLY A 174 1.92 10.06 5.42
C GLY A 174 3.38 9.62 5.24
N PHE A 175 4.26 10.60 5.01
CA PHE A 175 5.70 10.33 4.99
C PHE A 175 6.19 9.93 6.38
N MET A 176 6.95 8.83 6.45
CA MET A 176 7.52 8.30 7.68
C MET A 176 9.01 8.04 7.48
N ARG A 177 9.81 8.29 8.51
CA ARG A 177 11.25 8.06 8.48
C ARG A 177 11.55 6.55 8.52
N THR A 178 11.54 5.91 7.37
CA THR A 178 11.78 4.48 7.16
C THR A 178 12.63 4.26 5.91
N ASN A 179 13.13 3.05 5.73
CA ASN A 179 13.83 2.64 4.51
C ASN A 179 12.86 2.25 3.36
N PHE A 180 11.57 2.58 3.48
CA PHE A 180 10.58 2.17 2.49
C PHE A 180 10.85 2.76 1.10
N ASP A 181 11.14 4.07 1.05
CA ASP A 181 11.40 4.77 -0.21
C ASP A 181 12.76 4.35 -0.83
N SER A 182 13.78 4.10 0.02
CA SER A 182 15.09 3.62 -0.46
C SER A 182 15.04 2.18 -0.98
N ASN A 183 14.06 1.40 -0.56
CA ASN A 183 13.82 0.03 -1.03
C ASN A 183 12.82 -0.03 -2.19
N ALA A 184 12.31 1.10 -2.67
CA ALA A 184 11.40 1.14 -3.80
C ALA A 184 12.08 0.66 -5.08
N THR A 185 11.41 -0.20 -5.84
CA THR A 185 11.89 -0.66 -7.15
C THR A 185 11.73 0.45 -8.18
N LEU A 186 12.73 0.69 -9.00
CA LEU A 186 12.60 1.60 -10.14
C LEU A 186 11.87 0.91 -11.28
N ALA A 187 11.04 1.67 -12.01
CA ALA A 187 10.34 1.18 -13.20
C ALA A 187 11.31 0.61 -14.24
N ALA A 188 10.90 -0.45 -14.94
CA ALA A 188 11.78 -1.24 -15.81
C ALA A 188 12.11 -0.55 -17.15
N ASN A 189 11.20 0.28 -17.68
CA ASN A 189 11.25 0.81 -19.03
C ASN A 189 11.33 2.34 -19.02
N LEU A 190 12.44 2.90 -18.54
CA LEU A 190 12.59 4.33 -18.38
C LEU A 190 12.53 5.07 -19.73
N VAL A 191 11.68 6.09 -19.78
CA VAL A 191 11.47 6.97 -20.95
C VAL A 191 12.13 8.33 -20.67
N GLY A 192 12.91 8.83 -21.64
CA GLY A 192 13.69 10.07 -21.50
C GLY A 192 12.82 11.29 -21.21
N ASP A 193 11.64 11.37 -21.81
CA ASP A 193 10.71 12.50 -21.66
C ASP A 193 10.21 12.68 -20.22
N TYR A 194 10.21 11.61 -19.42
CA TYR A 194 9.83 11.66 -18.00
C TYR A 194 11.01 11.92 -17.05
N GLN A 195 12.26 11.89 -17.54
CA GLN A 195 13.43 11.88 -16.66
C GLN A 195 13.42 13.04 -15.68
N GLN A 196 13.26 14.27 -16.17
CA GLN A 196 13.30 15.47 -15.33
C GLN A 196 12.18 15.49 -14.29
N ALA A 197 10.95 15.19 -14.70
CA ALA A 197 9.79 15.17 -13.80
C ALA A 197 9.90 14.04 -12.78
N ARG A 198 10.42 12.88 -13.19
CA ARG A 198 10.68 11.74 -12.29
C ARG A 198 11.75 12.07 -11.26
N ASP A 199 12.87 12.68 -11.67
CA ASP A 199 13.95 13.05 -10.76
C ASP A 199 13.49 14.12 -9.77
N HIS A 200 12.69 15.08 -10.22
CA HIS A 200 12.07 16.09 -9.36
C HIS A 200 11.10 15.45 -8.35
N SER A 201 10.24 14.53 -8.81
CA SER A 201 9.33 13.78 -7.92
C SER A 201 10.10 12.98 -6.86
N ARG A 202 11.16 12.26 -7.24
CA ARG A 202 12.02 11.52 -6.31
C ARG A 202 12.65 12.42 -5.26
N GLU A 203 13.16 13.57 -5.67
CA GLU A 203 13.75 14.55 -4.75
C GLU A 203 12.70 15.11 -3.78
N ASN A 204 11.48 15.37 -4.24
CA ASN A 204 10.38 15.77 -3.38
C ASN A 204 10.02 14.69 -2.35
N PHE A 205 9.95 13.43 -2.77
CA PHE A 205 9.73 12.29 -1.86
C PHE A 205 10.86 12.21 -0.82
N ARG A 206 12.13 12.29 -1.25
CA ARG A 206 13.30 12.26 -0.36
C ARG A 206 13.24 13.36 0.71
N LYS A 207 13.02 14.63 0.30
CA LYS A 207 12.90 15.77 1.22
C LYS A 207 11.78 15.59 2.24
N ASN A 208 10.62 15.08 1.80
CA ASN A 208 9.50 14.83 2.69
C ASN A 208 9.80 13.68 3.67
N THR A 209 10.54 12.66 3.25
CA THR A 209 10.93 11.54 4.10
C THR A 209 12.00 11.93 5.13
N GLU A 210 12.97 12.77 4.76
CA GLU A 210 14.01 13.26 5.69
C GLU A 210 13.44 14.08 6.86
N GLY A 211 12.39 14.88 6.60
CA GLY A 211 11.67 15.67 7.61
C GLY A 211 10.52 14.93 8.29
N ALA A 212 10.34 13.64 7.98
CA ALA A 212 9.17 12.87 8.39
C ALA A 212 9.22 12.43 9.86
N GLU A 213 8.04 12.08 10.36
CA GLU A 213 7.87 11.56 11.71
C GLU A 213 8.43 10.14 11.86
N ASP A 214 8.70 9.78 13.10
CA ASP A 214 9.14 8.44 13.45
C ASP A 214 8.01 7.43 13.20
N PRO A 215 8.28 6.21 12.68
CA PRO A 215 7.27 5.18 12.50
C PRO A 215 6.55 4.75 13.79
N GLN A 216 7.05 5.15 14.95
CA GLN A 216 6.40 4.94 16.23
C GLN A 216 4.99 5.55 16.30
N VAL A 217 4.76 6.73 15.66
CA VAL A 217 3.43 7.35 15.63
C VAL A 217 2.40 6.50 14.87
N VAL A 218 2.86 5.74 13.86
CA VAL A 218 2.02 4.77 13.15
C VAL A 218 1.73 3.56 14.03
N ALA A 219 2.73 3.07 14.75
CA ALA A 219 2.58 1.97 15.69
C ALA A 219 1.55 2.31 16.80
N GLU A 220 1.54 3.54 17.28
CA GLU A 220 0.55 4.01 18.27
C GLU A 220 -0.87 4.02 17.68
N ALA A 221 -1.04 4.46 16.44
CA ALA A 221 -2.32 4.40 15.74
C ALA A 221 -2.80 2.95 15.52
N VAL A 222 -1.88 2.03 15.20
CA VAL A 222 -2.19 0.59 15.13
C VAL A 222 -2.66 0.06 16.49
N VAL A 223 -1.97 0.42 17.58
CA VAL A 223 -2.38 0.04 18.94
C VAL A 223 -3.75 0.60 19.28
N GLU A 224 -4.03 1.86 18.94
CA GLU A 224 -5.37 2.45 19.12
C GLU A 224 -6.42 1.67 18.33
N ALA A 225 -6.20 1.41 17.04
CA ALA A 225 -7.10 0.63 16.20
C ALA A 225 -7.33 -0.79 16.73
N ALA A 226 -6.29 -1.41 17.29
CA ALA A 226 -6.33 -2.76 17.85
C ALA A 226 -7.09 -2.85 19.19
N THR A 227 -7.04 -1.79 20.01
CA THR A 227 -7.52 -1.83 21.40
C THR A 227 -8.82 -1.07 21.62
N ALA A 228 -9.20 -0.16 20.73
CA ALA A 228 -10.43 0.61 20.85
C ALA A 228 -11.68 -0.29 20.87
N ALA A 229 -12.59 -0.06 21.82
CA ALA A 229 -13.85 -0.78 21.91
C ALA A 229 -14.70 -0.58 20.64
N LYS A 230 -14.68 0.64 20.10
CA LYS A 230 -15.32 1.02 18.83
C LYS A 230 -14.27 1.64 17.92
N PRO A 231 -13.52 0.84 17.15
CA PRO A 231 -12.49 1.37 16.28
C PRO A 231 -13.09 2.24 15.18
N ARG A 232 -12.36 3.30 14.82
CA ARG A 232 -12.66 4.08 13.61
C ARG A 232 -12.32 3.23 12.38
N PRO A 233 -13.01 3.40 11.26
CA PRO A 233 -12.63 2.71 10.02
C PRO A 233 -11.26 3.16 9.50
N ARG A 234 -10.89 4.44 9.73
CA ARG A 234 -9.70 5.09 9.19
C ARG A 234 -8.93 5.86 10.25
N TYR A 235 -7.60 5.75 10.22
CA TYR A 235 -6.64 6.40 11.09
C TYR A 235 -5.57 7.09 10.23
N PRO A 236 -5.82 8.32 9.72
CA PRO A 236 -4.79 9.10 9.05
C PRO A 236 -3.71 9.51 10.05
N VAL A 237 -2.43 9.21 9.72
CA VAL A 237 -1.28 9.40 10.61
C VAL A 237 -0.24 10.31 9.96
N GLY A 238 0.18 11.33 10.73
CA GLY A 238 1.14 12.35 10.32
C GLY A 238 0.58 13.75 10.46
N LYS A 239 1.47 14.74 10.64
CA LYS A 239 1.12 16.13 11.04
C LYS A 239 0.02 16.81 10.21
N ARG A 240 -0.09 16.47 8.92
CA ARG A 240 -1.10 17.07 8.01
C ARG A 240 -2.06 16.04 7.41
N SER A 241 -1.89 14.76 7.75
CA SER A 241 -2.62 13.67 7.10
C SER A 241 -4.13 13.80 7.27
N GLY A 242 -4.60 14.12 8.46
CA GLY A 242 -6.04 14.34 8.71
C GLY A 242 -6.61 15.54 7.96
N LEU A 243 -5.84 16.64 7.86
CA LEU A 243 -6.25 17.81 7.07
C LEU A 243 -6.34 17.46 5.58
N VAL A 244 -5.34 16.78 5.03
CA VAL A 244 -5.31 16.37 3.62
C VAL A 244 -6.46 15.42 3.31
N ALA A 245 -6.76 14.46 4.18
CA ALA A 245 -7.89 13.57 4.05
C ALA A 245 -9.23 14.34 4.01
N GLY A 246 -9.40 15.31 4.91
CA GLY A 246 -10.57 16.21 4.91
C GLY A 246 -10.68 17.04 3.64
N LEU A 247 -9.59 17.68 3.22
CA LEU A 247 -9.55 18.51 2.02
C LEU A 247 -9.89 17.68 0.76
N ARG A 248 -9.33 16.49 0.62
CA ARG A 248 -9.64 15.60 -0.52
C ARG A 248 -11.12 15.26 -0.61
N ARG A 249 -11.78 15.09 0.52
CA ARG A 249 -13.20 14.73 0.58
C ARG A 249 -14.14 15.88 0.23
N TYR A 250 -13.78 17.10 0.57
CA TYR A 250 -14.70 18.25 0.51
C TYR A 250 -14.33 19.31 -0.53
N LEU A 251 -13.08 19.36 -1.01
CA LEU A 251 -12.68 20.30 -2.06
C LEU A 251 -13.15 19.84 -3.45
N PRO A 252 -13.57 20.76 -4.32
CA PRO A 252 -13.77 20.47 -5.74
C PRO A 252 -12.51 19.92 -6.38
N ALA A 253 -12.66 18.92 -7.25
CA ALA A 253 -11.54 18.21 -7.86
C ALA A 253 -10.52 19.14 -8.55
N ALA A 254 -11.01 20.19 -9.25
CA ALA A 254 -10.15 21.15 -9.95
C ALA A 254 -9.24 21.95 -9.00
N VAL A 255 -9.76 22.32 -7.81
CA VAL A 255 -8.97 23.04 -6.79
C VAL A 255 -7.88 22.13 -6.23
N PHE A 256 -8.27 20.89 -5.92
CA PHE A 256 -7.33 19.89 -5.42
C PHE A 256 -6.23 19.57 -6.45
N ASP A 257 -6.62 19.39 -7.74
CA ASP A 257 -5.69 19.13 -8.84
C ASP A 257 -4.64 20.25 -8.98
N GLY A 258 -5.08 21.51 -8.98
CA GLY A 258 -4.15 22.65 -9.09
C GLY A 258 -3.14 22.73 -7.92
N VAL A 259 -3.60 22.49 -6.67
CA VAL A 259 -2.71 22.45 -5.51
C VAL A 259 -1.72 21.29 -5.60
N PHE A 260 -2.22 20.13 -6.02
CA PHE A 260 -1.42 18.92 -6.14
C PHE A 260 -0.37 19.01 -7.23
N ARG A 261 -0.73 19.49 -8.43
CA ARG A 261 0.21 19.74 -9.53
C ARG A 261 1.32 20.70 -9.11
N LYS A 262 0.98 21.79 -8.43
CA LYS A 262 1.96 22.74 -7.90
C LYS A 262 2.90 22.11 -6.87
N GLN A 263 2.40 21.25 -6.00
CA GLN A 263 3.22 20.58 -4.98
C GLN A 263 4.27 19.65 -5.61
N PHE A 264 3.93 19.01 -6.73
CA PHE A 264 4.82 18.10 -7.45
C PHE A 264 5.56 18.78 -8.62
N ASP A 265 5.39 20.10 -8.77
CA ASP A 265 6.01 20.91 -9.84
C ASP A 265 5.74 20.33 -11.25
N LEU A 266 4.49 19.90 -11.47
CA LEU A 266 4.06 19.30 -12.74
C LEU A 266 3.66 20.33 -13.80
N ASP A 267 3.64 21.61 -13.46
CA ASP A 267 3.38 22.72 -14.38
C ASP A 267 4.66 23.23 -15.05
N PHE A 268 5.67 22.35 -15.09
CA PHE A 268 6.97 22.64 -15.66
C PHE A 268 6.84 22.96 -17.17
N THR A 269 7.01 24.23 -17.50
CA THR A 269 6.90 24.76 -18.87
C THR A 269 8.15 24.54 -19.71
N GLY A 270 9.13 23.76 -19.25
CA GLY A 270 10.41 23.51 -19.90
C GLY A 270 10.47 22.32 -20.86
N ALA A 271 9.38 21.59 -21.06
CA ALA A 271 9.36 20.59 -22.11
C ALA A 271 9.45 21.27 -23.48
N PRO A 272 10.43 20.94 -24.35
CA PRO A 272 10.44 21.45 -25.71
C PRO A 272 9.10 21.08 -26.35
N ALA A 273 8.42 22.07 -26.96
CA ALA A 273 7.19 21.81 -27.69
C ALA A 273 7.46 20.68 -28.69
N LEU A 274 6.74 19.59 -28.57
CA LEU A 274 6.83 18.49 -29.54
C LEU A 274 6.72 19.10 -30.92
N PRO A 275 7.61 18.78 -31.88
CA PRO A 275 7.47 19.25 -33.24
C PRO A 275 6.10 18.80 -33.70
N ARG A 276 5.25 19.75 -34.06
CA ARG A 276 3.97 19.47 -34.70
C ARG A 276 4.29 18.60 -35.91
N THR A 277 3.98 17.33 -35.84
CA THR A 277 4.04 16.45 -36.99
C THR A 277 3.13 17.07 -38.02
N GLY A 278 3.75 17.66 -39.05
CA GLY A 278 3.03 18.37 -40.11
C GLY A 278 1.98 17.47 -40.67
N GLY A 279 0.77 18.02 -40.80
CA GLY A 279 -0.37 17.31 -41.35
C GLY A 279 -0.02 16.65 -42.66
N GLY A 280 0.01 15.32 -42.63
CA GLY A 280 0.10 14.52 -43.85
C GLY A 280 -1.05 14.90 -44.73
N ARG A 281 -0.75 15.52 -45.89
CA ARG A 281 -1.69 15.75 -46.99
C ARG A 281 -2.39 14.41 -47.26
N THR A 282 -3.68 14.37 -47.03
CA THR A 282 -4.55 13.31 -47.56
C THR A 282 -4.38 13.23 -49.07
N ALA A 283 -3.66 12.19 -49.53
CA ALA A 283 -3.66 11.86 -50.96
C ALA A 283 -5.08 11.46 -51.36
N LYS A 284 -5.69 12.22 -52.28
CA LYS A 284 -6.95 11.84 -52.94
C LYS A 284 -6.73 10.48 -53.63
N PRO A 285 -7.68 9.53 -53.50
CA PRO A 285 -7.61 8.34 -54.33
C PRO A 285 -7.84 8.74 -55.79
N SER A 286 -6.89 8.38 -56.65
CA SER A 286 -7.03 8.47 -58.10
C SER A 286 -8.10 7.48 -58.57
N THR A 287 -9.18 8.02 -59.15
CA THR A 287 -10.12 7.27 -59.98
C THR A 287 -9.39 6.78 -61.21
N GLY A 288 -9.13 5.51 -61.33
CA GLY A 288 -8.61 4.81 -62.50
C GLY A 288 -9.51 3.66 -62.85
N GLU A 289 -10.08 3.77 -64.02
CA GLU A 289 -11.12 2.99 -64.67
C GLU A 289 -10.76 1.52 -64.96
N ARG A 290 -11.86 0.75 -65.03
CA ARG A 290 -12.18 -0.37 -65.98
C ARG A 290 -11.44 -1.70 -65.82
N GLY A 291 -12.20 -2.69 -65.49
CA GLY A 291 -12.70 -3.66 -66.49
C GLY A 291 -11.87 -4.93 -66.58
N ALA A 292 -12.47 -6.03 -66.17
CA ALA A 292 -12.58 -7.23 -66.98
C ALA A 292 -13.33 -8.34 -66.23
N LYS A 293 -14.27 -8.91 -66.91
CA LYS A 293 -15.11 -10.08 -66.64
C LYS A 293 -14.30 -11.40 -66.64
N VAL A 294 -15.02 -12.43 -66.14
CA VAL A 294 -14.88 -13.89 -66.44
C VAL A 294 -13.88 -14.59 -65.52
N ALA A 295 -14.25 -15.60 -64.78
CA ALA A 295 -15.18 -16.72 -64.81
C ALA A 295 -15.51 -17.20 -63.38
#